data_669cd184f56c2704f6efc0b9472e638e
#
_entry.id   669cd184f56c2704f6efc0b9472e638e
#
_cell.length_a   1.000
_cell.length_b   1.000
_cell.length_c   1.000
_cell.angle_alpha   90.00
_cell.angle_beta   90.00
_cell.angle_gamma   90.00
#
_symmetry.space_group_name_H-M   'P 1'
#
loop_
_entity.id
_entity.type
_entity.pdbx_description
1 polymer ?
#
loop_
_entity_poly.entity_id
_entity_poly.type
_entity_poly.pdbx_seq_one_letter_code
_entity_poly.pdbx_strand_id
1 'polypeptide(L)'
;MKFTKMHGCGNDYVYVNCLEEKINNPNKVAKFISDRHFGIGSDGMICICPSDKADFRMAMYNSDGSEGAMCGNGVRCIAKYVYDYGLTDKTTITIETKGGIKELDLTVEDGKVTWVKVDMEAPITKASQIPAIYDDLDEVIHQPVIVDGKEYNITCISMGNPHGVVFVDSVADIDIEKIGPKFENHPMFPDRVNTEFIELVDDKTIKMRVWERGAGETLACGTGACASAYASYLNKKTGKKVLVHLLGGDLQIEYDEEKDTIFMTGPATTVFDGEIDLTGIDD
;
A
#
# COMPACT_ATOMS: atom_id res chain seq x y z
N MET A 1 -10.28 20.38 -15.28
CA MET A 1 -9.95 18.96 -15.10
C MET A 1 -11.05 18.27 -14.31
N LYS A 2 -11.65 17.24 -14.88
CA LYS A 2 -12.60 16.37 -14.15
C LYS A 2 -11.83 15.34 -13.34
N PHE A 3 -12.35 14.98 -12.18
CA PHE A 3 -11.71 14.02 -11.30
C PHE A 3 -12.71 13.23 -10.44
N THR A 4 -12.26 12.11 -9.94
CA THR A 4 -12.96 11.34 -8.89
C THR A 4 -12.06 11.23 -7.67
N LYS A 5 -12.57 11.55 -6.49
CA LYS A 5 -11.90 11.32 -5.22
C LYS A 5 -12.22 9.91 -4.75
N MET A 6 -11.17 9.10 -4.48
CA MET A 6 -11.33 7.73 -4.00
C MET A 6 -10.29 7.40 -2.95
N HIS A 7 -10.54 6.37 -2.16
CA HIS A 7 -9.56 5.82 -1.22
C HIS A 7 -9.63 4.29 -1.10
N GLY A 8 -8.49 3.68 -0.77
CA GLY A 8 -8.40 2.31 -0.27
C GLY A 8 -7.94 2.35 1.19
N CYS A 9 -8.83 2.00 2.12
CA CYS A 9 -8.53 2.01 3.57
C CYS A 9 -7.98 3.37 4.07
N GLY A 10 -8.57 4.48 3.62
CA GLY A 10 -8.15 5.82 4.05
C GLY A 10 -6.98 6.44 3.29
N ASN A 11 -6.19 5.66 2.56
CA ASN A 11 -5.16 6.20 1.65
C ASN A 11 -5.84 6.75 0.40
N ASP A 12 -5.90 8.08 0.28
CA ASP A 12 -6.79 8.82 -0.60
C ASP A 12 -6.08 9.52 -1.75
N TYR A 13 -6.59 9.32 -2.98
CA TYR A 13 -6.05 9.93 -4.20
C TYR A 13 -7.12 10.63 -5.01
N VAL A 14 -6.67 11.56 -5.84
CA VAL A 14 -7.46 12.15 -6.92
C VAL A 14 -7.21 11.35 -8.19
N TYR A 15 -8.27 10.75 -8.74
CA TYR A 15 -8.21 9.93 -9.96
C TYR A 15 -8.65 10.74 -11.17
N VAL A 16 -7.85 10.68 -12.24
CA VAL A 16 -8.13 11.40 -13.50
C VAL A 16 -8.19 10.40 -14.64
N ASN A 17 -9.26 10.45 -15.43
CA ASN A 17 -9.42 9.61 -16.62
C ASN A 17 -8.64 10.20 -17.80
N CYS A 18 -7.39 9.79 -17.94
CA CYS A 18 -6.51 10.21 -19.02
C CYS A 18 -6.72 9.44 -20.34
N LEU A 19 -7.77 8.63 -20.45
CA LEU A 19 -8.28 8.13 -21.73
C LEU A 19 -9.06 9.23 -22.48
N GLU A 20 -9.65 10.18 -21.75
CA GLU A 20 -10.47 11.27 -22.28
C GLU A 20 -9.79 12.64 -22.17
N GLU A 21 -8.97 12.85 -21.14
CA GLU A 21 -8.35 14.14 -20.82
C GLU A 21 -6.82 14.00 -20.68
N LYS A 22 -6.08 14.87 -21.34
CA LYS A 22 -4.62 14.92 -21.22
C LYS A 22 -4.22 15.91 -20.13
N ILE A 23 -3.41 15.47 -19.18
CA ILE A 23 -2.83 16.32 -18.15
C ILE A 23 -1.42 16.76 -18.57
N ASN A 24 -1.23 18.08 -18.71
CA ASN A 24 0.08 18.67 -18.87
C ASN A 24 0.73 18.84 -17.49
N ASN A 25 2.06 18.71 -17.40
CA ASN A 25 2.82 18.89 -16.16
C ASN A 25 2.22 18.18 -14.94
N PRO A 26 1.94 16.84 -15.01
CA PRO A 26 1.20 16.14 -13.97
C PRO A 26 1.85 16.24 -12.58
N ASN A 27 3.16 16.41 -12.50
CA ASN A 27 3.89 16.64 -11.24
C ASN A 27 3.45 17.94 -10.55
N LYS A 28 3.33 19.05 -11.32
CA LYS A 28 2.86 20.33 -10.77
C LYS A 28 1.39 20.25 -10.38
N VAL A 29 0.56 19.63 -11.25
CA VAL A 29 -0.87 19.43 -10.98
C VAL A 29 -1.06 18.61 -9.71
N ALA A 30 -0.38 17.46 -9.57
CA ALA A 30 -0.46 16.61 -8.39
C ALA A 30 -0.12 17.39 -7.11
N LYS A 31 0.96 18.17 -7.12
CA LYS A 31 1.36 18.98 -5.97
C LYS A 31 0.29 20.00 -5.60
N PHE A 32 -0.30 20.68 -6.56
CA PHE A 32 -1.35 21.67 -6.31
C PHE A 32 -2.64 21.05 -5.77
N ILE A 33 -3.18 20.03 -6.46
CA ILE A 33 -4.48 19.46 -6.09
C ILE A 33 -4.42 18.65 -4.80
N SER A 34 -3.23 18.17 -4.41
CA SER A 34 -3.04 17.38 -3.18
C SER A 34 -3.03 18.24 -1.92
N ASP A 35 -2.81 19.56 -2.03
CA ASP A 35 -2.87 20.45 -0.88
C ASP A 35 -4.27 20.39 -0.22
N ARG A 36 -4.30 20.08 1.10
CA ARG A 36 -5.55 19.86 1.83
C ARG A 36 -6.28 21.15 2.19
N HIS A 37 -5.63 22.31 2.01
CA HIS A 37 -6.20 23.64 2.32
C HIS A 37 -6.49 24.46 1.07
N PHE A 38 -5.68 24.34 0.02
CA PHE A 38 -5.76 25.17 -1.18
C PHE A 38 -6.11 24.38 -2.44
N GLY A 39 -6.05 23.04 -2.39
CA GLY A 39 -6.43 22.14 -3.47
C GLY A 39 -7.66 21.30 -3.13
N ILE A 40 -7.72 20.10 -3.70
CA ILE A 40 -8.74 19.07 -3.38
C ILE A 40 -8.39 18.38 -2.05
N GLY A 41 -7.11 18.24 -1.76
CA GLY A 41 -6.58 17.52 -0.62
C GLY A 41 -6.52 16.01 -0.85
N SER A 42 -5.31 15.43 -0.88
CA SER A 42 -5.09 14.00 -1.09
C SER A 42 -3.65 13.61 -0.79
N ASP A 43 -3.39 12.29 -0.75
CA ASP A 43 -2.03 11.74 -0.70
C ASP A 43 -1.32 11.85 -2.07
N GLY A 44 -2.07 12.17 -3.13
CA GLY A 44 -1.55 12.36 -4.47
C GLY A 44 -2.59 12.28 -5.56
N MET A 45 -2.11 12.15 -6.80
CA MET A 45 -2.92 12.01 -8.02
C MET A 45 -2.59 10.70 -8.73
N ILE A 46 -3.61 10.04 -9.25
CA ILE A 46 -3.48 8.86 -10.09
C ILE A 46 -4.16 9.12 -11.43
N CYS A 47 -3.39 9.05 -12.51
CA CYS A 47 -3.88 9.11 -13.87
C CYS A 47 -4.14 7.69 -14.39
N ILE A 48 -5.37 7.44 -14.86
CA ILE A 48 -5.76 6.20 -15.54
C ILE A 48 -5.52 6.42 -17.03
N CYS A 49 -4.47 5.79 -17.55
CA CYS A 49 -3.97 6.01 -18.90
C CYS A 49 -4.19 4.78 -19.80
N PRO A 50 -4.17 4.95 -21.15
CA PRO A 50 -4.10 3.81 -22.06
C PRO A 50 -2.79 3.05 -21.88
N SER A 51 -2.81 1.74 -22.20
CA SER A 51 -1.63 0.87 -22.21
C SER A 51 -1.60 0.04 -23.50
N ASP A 52 -0.40 -0.23 -24.00
CA ASP A 52 -0.18 -1.17 -25.09
C ASP A 52 0.12 -2.61 -24.56
N LYS A 53 0.24 -2.77 -23.23
CA LYS A 53 0.68 -4.02 -22.59
C LYS A 53 -0.34 -4.61 -21.63
N ALA A 54 -1.31 -3.81 -21.19
CA ALA A 54 -2.32 -4.16 -20.20
C ALA A 54 -3.66 -3.51 -20.57
N ASP A 55 -4.73 -3.81 -19.84
CA ASP A 55 -6.03 -3.17 -20.08
C ASP A 55 -5.96 -1.65 -19.81
N PHE A 56 -5.22 -1.26 -18.76
CA PHE A 56 -4.99 0.15 -18.40
C PHE A 56 -3.58 0.36 -17.86
N ARG A 57 -3.17 1.63 -17.74
CA ARG A 57 -1.89 2.01 -17.12
C ARG A 57 -2.12 3.02 -16.00
N MET A 58 -1.47 2.77 -14.88
CA MET A 58 -1.39 3.66 -13.73
C MET A 58 -0.18 4.60 -13.88
N ALA A 59 -0.41 5.91 -13.87
CA ALA A 59 0.64 6.90 -13.63
C ALA A 59 0.31 7.62 -12.31
N MET A 60 1.15 7.41 -11.31
CA MET A 60 0.92 7.86 -9.94
C MET A 60 1.89 8.97 -9.56
N TYR A 61 1.38 10.01 -8.93
CA TYR A 61 2.13 11.16 -8.43
C TYR A 61 1.78 11.39 -6.97
N ASN A 62 2.80 11.47 -6.11
CA ASN A 62 2.65 11.79 -4.70
C ASN A 62 2.24 13.25 -4.49
N SER A 63 1.86 13.62 -3.27
CA SER A 63 1.47 14.99 -2.91
C SER A 63 2.58 16.03 -3.07
N ASP A 64 3.85 15.63 -3.08
CA ASP A 64 5.00 16.49 -3.38
C ASP A 64 5.27 16.66 -4.88
N GLY A 65 4.51 15.95 -5.73
CA GLY A 65 4.67 15.89 -7.18
C GLY A 65 5.68 14.85 -7.66
N SER A 66 6.33 14.11 -6.81
CA SER A 66 7.21 12.99 -7.21
C SER A 66 6.40 11.85 -7.79
N GLU A 67 6.97 11.13 -8.75
CA GLU A 67 6.30 10.00 -9.39
C GLU A 67 6.53 8.71 -8.60
N GLY A 68 5.46 8.05 -8.18
CA GLY A 68 5.48 6.77 -7.48
C GLY A 68 5.52 5.58 -8.44
N ALA A 69 6.06 4.46 -7.96
CA ALA A 69 6.16 3.24 -8.76
C ALA A 69 4.82 2.46 -8.80
N MET A 70 4.21 2.26 -7.65
CA MET A 70 2.95 1.52 -7.48
C MET A 70 2.38 1.80 -6.08
N CYS A 71 1.06 1.75 -5.97
CA CYS A 71 0.34 1.79 -4.70
C CYS A 71 -0.77 0.73 -4.73
N GLY A 72 -0.69 -0.27 -3.82
CA GLY A 72 -1.67 -1.34 -3.74
C GLY A 72 -3.10 -0.85 -3.45
N ASN A 73 -3.23 0.21 -2.65
CA ASN A 73 -4.52 0.88 -2.41
C ASN A 73 -5.01 1.60 -3.68
N GLY A 74 -4.10 2.30 -4.35
CA GLY A 74 -4.41 3.06 -5.56
C GLY A 74 -4.83 2.18 -6.73
N VAL A 75 -4.17 1.04 -6.95
CA VAL A 75 -4.50 0.14 -8.06
C VAL A 75 -5.87 -0.51 -7.89
N ARG A 76 -6.31 -0.80 -6.63
CA ARG A 76 -7.67 -1.28 -6.35
C ARG A 76 -8.73 -0.25 -6.70
N CYS A 77 -8.46 1.03 -6.42
CA CYS A 77 -9.36 2.11 -6.80
C CYS A 77 -9.46 2.28 -8.32
N ILE A 78 -8.35 2.10 -9.08
CA ILE A 78 -8.42 2.07 -10.55
C ILE A 78 -9.36 0.97 -11.01
N ALA A 79 -9.21 -0.25 -10.48
CA ALA A 79 -10.03 -1.39 -10.85
C ALA A 79 -11.53 -1.11 -10.64
N LYS A 80 -11.87 -0.55 -9.47
CA LYS A 80 -13.24 -0.11 -9.20
C LYS A 80 -13.69 1.01 -10.14
N TYR A 81 -12.84 2.01 -10.38
CA TYR A 81 -13.15 3.12 -11.27
C TYR A 81 -13.51 2.63 -12.67
N VAL A 82 -12.61 1.84 -13.30
CA VAL A 82 -12.81 1.45 -14.71
C VAL A 82 -14.03 0.57 -14.91
N TYR A 83 -14.38 -0.25 -13.93
CA TYR A 83 -15.60 -1.06 -13.95
C TYR A 83 -16.85 -0.23 -13.68
N ASP A 84 -16.87 0.51 -12.57
CA ASP A 84 -18.05 1.25 -12.11
C ASP A 84 -18.47 2.38 -13.05
N TYR A 85 -17.51 2.97 -13.81
CA TYR A 85 -17.75 4.01 -14.80
C TYR A 85 -17.91 3.45 -16.24
N GLY A 86 -17.93 2.11 -16.40
CA GLY A 86 -18.24 1.45 -17.67
C GLY A 86 -17.14 1.52 -18.71
N LEU A 87 -15.88 1.71 -18.30
CA LEU A 87 -14.72 1.65 -19.20
C LEU A 87 -14.33 0.20 -19.53
N THR A 88 -14.79 -0.78 -18.74
CA THR A 88 -14.67 -2.20 -18.98
C THR A 88 -15.82 -2.95 -18.31
N ASP A 89 -16.15 -4.13 -18.85
CA ASP A 89 -17.07 -5.10 -18.25
C ASP A 89 -16.36 -6.36 -17.70
N LYS A 90 -15.02 -6.37 -17.78
CA LYS A 90 -14.20 -7.47 -17.27
C LYS A 90 -14.16 -7.46 -15.75
N THR A 91 -14.24 -8.65 -15.14
CA THR A 91 -14.03 -8.86 -13.69
C THR A 91 -12.62 -9.30 -13.32
N THR A 92 -11.79 -9.63 -14.33
CA THR A 92 -10.35 -9.75 -14.18
C THR A 92 -9.70 -8.80 -15.17
N ILE A 93 -8.87 -7.89 -14.65
CA ILE A 93 -8.19 -6.86 -15.45
C ILE A 93 -6.71 -6.82 -15.15
N THR A 94 -5.95 -6.24 -16.09
CA THR A 94 -4.52 -6.00 -15.92
C THR A 94 -4.23 -4.51 -15.91
N ILE A 95 -3.33 -4.08 -15.02
CA ILE A 95 -2.90 -2.68 -14.91
C ILE A 95 -1.37 -2.62 -15.01
N GLU A 96 -0.88 -1.91 -16.03
CA GLU A 96 0.54 -1.58 -16.14
C GLU A 96 0.90 -0.52 -15.10
N THR A 97 1.93 -0.79 -14.29
CA THR A 97 2.52 0.13 -13.32
C THR A 97 4.02 0.20 -13.57
N LYS A 98 4.72 1.17 -12.96
CA LYS A 98 6.20 1.17 -12.98
C LYS A 98 6.81 -0.03 -12.23
N GLY A 99 6.06 -0.62 -11.30
CA GLY A 99 6.44 -1.85 -10.57
C GLY A 99 6.06 -3.14 -11.28
N GLY A 100 5.67 -3.09 -12.58
CA GLY A 100 5.25 -4.26 -13.35
C GLY A 100 3.75 -4.25 -13.67
N ILE A 101 3.29 -5.30 -14.35
CA ILE A 101 1.86 -5.49 -14.65
C ILE A 101 1.23 -6.21 -13.46
N LYS A 102 0.13 -5.67 -12.96
CA LYS A 102 -0.67 -6.26 -11.88
C LYS A 102 -1.96 -6.84 -12.44
N GLU A 103 -2.26 -8.07 -12.05
CA GLU A 103 -3.55 -8.71 -12.31
C GLU A 103 -4.48 -8.48 -11.11
N LEU A 104 -5.71 -8.07 -11.38
CA LEU A 104 -6.70 -7.76 -10.37
C LEU A 104 -8.01 -8.50 -10.65
N ASP A 105 -8.52 -9.20 -9.63
CA ASP A 105 -9.84 -9.81 -9.65
C ASP A 105 -10.84 -8.96 -8.87
N LEU A 106 -11.96 -8.63 -9.52
CA LEU A 106 -13.00 -7.75 -9.00
C LEU A 106 -14.18 -8.58 -8.49
N THR A 107 -14.56 -8.36 -7.25
CA THR A 107 -15.85 -8.84 -6.72
C THR A 107 -16.90 -7.78 -7.01
N VAL A 108 -17.94 -8.16 -7.76
CA VAL A 108 -19.02 -7.26 -8.18
C VAL A 108 -20.32 -7.67 -7.50
N GLU A 109 -20.96 -6.72 -6.82
CA GLU A 109 -22.28 -6.88 -6.19
C GLU A 109 -23.16 -5.70 -6.62
N ASP A 110 -24.38 -6.00 -7.03
CA ASP A 110 -25.35 -4.99 -7.53
C ASP A 110 -24.79 -4.06 -8.62
N GLY A 111 -23.92 -4.63 -9.50
CA GLY A 111 -23.29 -3.89 -10.60
C GLY A 111 -22.19 -2.91 -10.18
N LYS A 112 -21.69 -3.02 -8.96
CA LYS A 112 -20.57 -2.21 -8.43
C LYS A 112 -19.49 -3.09 -7.84
N VAL A 113 -18.24 -2.67 -7.97
CA VAL A 113 -17.09 -3.35 -7.35
C VAL A 113 -17.09 -3.09 -5.84
N THR A 114 -17.11 -4.16 -5.05
CA THR A 114 -17.04 -4.11 -3.57
C THR A 114 -15.66 -4.44 -3.04
N TRP A 115 -15.00 -5.46 -3.61
CA TRP A 115 -13.67 -5.91 -3.23
C TRP A 115 -12.79 -6.10 -4.46
N VAL A 116 -11.49 -5.89 -4.29
CA VAL A 116 -10.50 -6.12 -5.34
C VAL A 116 -9.34 -6.94 -4.77
N LYS A 117 -9.05 -8.07 -5.41
CA LYS A 117 -7.90 -8.93 -5.13
C LYS A 117 -6.75 -8.55 -6.06
N VAL A 118 -5.56 -8.39 -5.50
CA VAL A 118 -4.34 -8.00 -6.21
C VAL A 118 -3.25 -9.02 -5.95
N ASP A 119 -2.54 -9.46 -6.98
CA ASP A 119 -1.29 -10.20 -6.82
C ASP A 119 -0.17 -9.23 -6.42
N MET A 120 0.35 -9.41 -5.21
CA MET A 120 1.40 -8.57 -4.60
C MET A 120 2.80 -9.17 -4.80
N GLU A 121 2.91 -10.26 -5.55
CA GLU A 121 4.13 -11.01 -5.85
C GLU A 121 4.73 -11.76 -4.63
N ALA A 122 5.89 -12.40 -4.85
CA ALA A 122 6.56 -13.18 -3.82
C ALA A 122 7.15 -12.30 -2.73
N PRO A 123 6.98 -12.67 -1.45
CA PRO A 123 7.67 -12.01 -0.35
C PRO A 123 9.16 -12.37 -0.35
N ILE A 124 10.02 -11.42 -0.04
CA ILE A 124 11.46 -11.61 0.03
C ILE A 124 11.90 -11.64 1.48
N THR A 125 12.52 -12.73 1.93
CA THR A 125 13.03 -12.90 3.29
C THR A 125 14.53 -12.71 3.39
N LYS A 126 15.25 -12.76 2.24
CA LYS A 126 16.70 -12.63 2.20
C LYS A 126 17.17 -11.25 2.66
N ALA A 127 17.88 -11.19 3.78
CA ALA A 127 18.29 -9.96 4.47
C ALA A 127 19.02 -8.98 3.53
N SER A 128 19.90 -9.47 2.64
CA SER A 128 20.64 -8.64 1.69
C SER A 128 19.76 -7.99 0.60
N GLN A 129 18.54 -8.50 0.39
CA GLN A 129 17.59 -7.97 -0.59
C GLN A 129 16.51 -7.09 0.05
N ILE A 130 16.44 -7.05 1.39
CA ILE A 130 15.47 -6.21 2.12
C ILE A 130 15.87 -4.72 2.13
N PRO A 131 17.10 -4.16 2.22
CA PRO A 131 18.33 -4.57 2.87
C PRO A 131 18.27 -4.45 4.40
N ALA A 132 18.59 -5.53 5.09
CA ALA A 132 18.71 -5.58 6.54
C ALA A 132 20.06 -6.20 6.91
N ILE A 133 20.78 -5.56 7.83
CA ILE A 133 22.07 -6.02 8.32
C ILE A 133 21.86 -6.62 9.70
N TYR A 134 22.06 -7.95 9.84
CA TYR A 134 21.90 -8.63 11.12
C TYR A 134 22.89 -9.79 11.22
N ASP A 135 24.04 -9.52 11.83
CA ASP A 135 25.16 -10.46 11.92
C ASP A 135 25.40 -11.20 10.58
N ASP A 136 25.61 -12.52 10.62
CA ASP A 136 25.81 -13.36 9.43
C ASP A 136 24.54 -14.11 9.01
N LEU A 137 23.33 -13.61 9.38
CA LEU A 137 22.08 -14.28 9.06
C LEU A 137 21.59 -13.92 7.65
N ASP A 138 21.23 -14.95 6.88
CA ASP A 138 20.58 -14.78 5.57
C ASP A 138 19.14 -14.30 5.69
N GLU A 139 18.44 -14.64 6.79
CA GLU A 139 17.07 -14.25 7.08
C GLU A 139 16.94 -13.74 8.53
N VAL A 140 16.19 -12.65 8.70
CA VAL A 140 15.94 -12.07 10.02
C VAL A 140 14.50 -12.41 10.41
N ILE A 141 14.31 -13.57 11.06
CA ILE A 141 13.03 -14.06 11.53
C ILE A 141 13.05 -14.16 13.05
N HIS A 142 12.18 -13.37 13.71
CA HIS A 142 12.05 -13.33 15.18
C HIS A 142 13.38 -13.12 15.90
N GLN A 143 14.18 -12.18 15.42
CA GLN A 143 15.49 -11.87 15.99
C GLN A 143 15.42 -10.69 16.96
N PRO A 144 16.17 -10.71 18.06
CA PRO A 144 16.17 -9.59 19.01
C PRO A 144 16.81 -8.35 18.41
N VAL A 145 16.20 -7.19 18.65
CA VAL A 145 16.73 -5.87 18.30
C VAL A 145 16.53 -4.91 19.47
N ILE A 146 17.53 -4.09 19.75
CA ILE A 146 17.44 -3.10 20.84
C ILE A 146 17.12 -1.75 20.24
N VAL A 147 15.94 -1.24 20.52
CA VAL A 147 15.49 0.08 20.10
C VAL A 147 15.12 0.91 21.32
N ASP A 148 15.72 2.10 21.46
CA ASP A 148 15.53 3.00 22.61
C ASP A 148 15.80 2.31 23.98
N GLY A 149 16.80 1.39 24.02
CA GLY A 149 17.17 0.66 25.24
C GLY A 149 16.22 -0.47 25.64
N LYS A 150 15.18 -0.76 24.82
CA LYS A 150 14.25 -1.86 25.00
C LYS A 150 14.48 -2.91 23.91
N GLU A 151 14.44 -4.20 24.32
CA GLU A 151 14.52 -5.31 23.38
C GLU A 151 13.14 -5.61 22.76
N TYR A 152 13.16 -5.84 21.45
CA TYR A 152 12.02 -6.27 20.65
C TYR A 152 12.45 -7.46 19.79
N ASN A 153 11.50 -8.29 19.36
CA ASN A 153 11.75 -9.32 18.34
C ASN A 153 11.21 -8.83 17.00
N ILE A 154 12.06 -8.83 15.98
CA ILE A 154 11.74 -8.32 14.63
C ILE A 154 11.83 -9.44 13.60
N THR A 155 10.93 -9.39 12.61
CA THR A 155 10.99 -10.19 11.38
C THR A 155 11.07 -9.23 10.20
N CYS A 156 12.08 -9.39 9.35
CA CYS A 156 12.31 -8.52 8.21
C CYS A 156 11.81 -9.16 6.91
N ILE A 157 11.03 -8.43 6.12
CA ILE A 157 10.44 -8.87 4.86
C ILE A 157 10.49 -7.72 3.87
N SER A 158 10.69 -8.01 2.58
CA SER A 158 10.47 -7.04 1.51
C SER A 158 9.30 -7.47 0.64
N MET A 159 8.41 -6.53 0.35
CA MET A 159 7.34 -6.59 -0.66
C MET A 159 7.66 -5.61 -1.81
N GLY A 160 8.95 -5.53 -2.21
CA GLY A 160 9.49 -4.50 -3.09
C GLY A 160 9.96 -3.25 -2.35
N ASN A 161 9.63 -3.14 -1.07
CA ASN A 161 10.11 -2.15 -0.10
C ASN A 161 10.33 -2.83 1.25
N PRO A 162 11.26 -2.32 2.11
CA PRO A 162 11.64 -2.96 3.36
C PRO A 162 10.59 -2.80 4.44
N HIS A 163 10.28 -3.91 5.14
CA HIS A 163 9.38 -3.96 6.29
C HIS A 163 10.05 -4.66 7.46
N GLY A 164 9.92 -4.08 8.67
CA GLY A 164 10.30 -4.65 9.94
C GLY A 164 9.06 -4.90 10.80
N VAL A 165 8.67 -6.16 10.94
CA VAL A 165 7.44 -6.55 11.65
C VAL A 165 7.78 -6.91 13.09
N VAL A 166 7.10 -6.25 14.04
CA VAL A 166 7.30 -6.39 15.49
C VAL A 166 5.98 -6.81 16.14
N PHE A 167 6.01 -7.95 16.86
CA PHE A 167 4.86 -8.41 17.65
C PHE A 167 4.78 -7.66 18.96
N VAL A 168 3.60 -7.18 19.31
CA VAL A 168 3.30 -6.45 20.55
C VAL A 168 2.04 -7.01 21.22
N ASP A 169 1.91 -6.80 22.53
CA ASP A 169 0.73 -7.25 23.27
C ASP A 169 -0.52 -6.45 22.90
N SER A 170 -0.35 -5.14 22.65
CA SER A 170 -1.44 -4.22 22.25
C SER A 170 -0.88 -3.14 21.34
N VAL A 171 -1.45 -2.99 20.16
CA VAL A 171 -1.08 -1.90 19.23
C VAL A 171 -1.57 -0.54 19.73
N ALA A 172 -2.64 -0.52 20.54
CA ALA A 172 -3.19 0.71 21.09
C ALA A 172 -2.25 1.39 22.10
N ASP A 173 -1.41 0.59 22.79
CA ASP A 173 -0.51 1.07 23.83
C ASP A 173 0.85 1.56 23.29
N ILE A 174 1.07 1.46 21.97
CA ILE A 174 2.30 1.91 21.33
C ILE A 174 2.27 3.42 21.11
N ASP A 175 3.23 4.12 21.70
CA ASP A 175 3.56 5.51 21.35
C ASP A 175 4.38 5.52 20.05
N ILE A 176 3.66 5.36 18.92
CA ILE A 176 4.28 5.12 17.61
C ILE A 176 5.06 6.35 17.11
N GLU A 177 4.61 7.56 17.45
CA GLU A 177 5.29 8.81 17.11
C GLU A 177 6.66 8.91 17.78
N LYS A 178 6.81 8.30 18.96
CA LYS A 178 8.07 8.26 19.69
C LYS A 178 8.99 7.16 19.22
N ILE A 179 8.45 5.95 19.00
CA ILE A 179 9.28 4.76 18.74
C ILE A 179 9.51 4.52 17.24
N GLY A 180 8.55 4.88 16.39
CA GLY A 180 8.60 4.68 14.94
C GLY A 180 9.86 5.26 14.28
N PRO A 181 10.22 6.55 14.51
CA PRO A 181 11.43 7.14 13.96
C PRO A 181 12.72 6.40 14.35
N LYS A 182 12.72 5.74 15.52
CA LYS A 182 13.89 5.00 16.04
C LYS A 182 14.05 3.65 15.35
N PHE A 183 12.95 2.99 14.99
CA PHE A 183 12.97 1.82 14.14
C PHE A 183 13.34 2.19 12.71
N GLU A 184 12.68 3.21 12.13
CA GLU A 184 12.94 3.66 10.76
C GLU A 184 14.42 3.92 10.50
N ASN A 185 15.11 4.56 11.46
CA ASN A 185 16.52 4.98 11.35
C ASN A 185 17.46 4.04 12.10
N HIS A 186 17.02 2.83 12.46
CA HIS A 186 17.89 1.89 13.17
C HIS A 186 19.08 1.46 12.28
N PRO A 187 20.32 1.35 12.82
CA PRO A 187 21.52 1.02 12.03
C PRO A 187 21.45 -0.29 11.24
N MET A 188 20.62 -1.23 11.64
CA MET A 188 20.39 -2.45 10.87
C MET A 188 19.71 -2.22 9.52
N PHE A 189 19.12 -1.03 9.28
CA PHE A 189 18.43 -0.68 8.04
C PHE A 189 19.12 0.50 7.35
N PRO A 190 20.13 0.26 6.49
CA PRO A 190 20.89 1.33 5.84
C PRO A 190 20.02 2.23 4.95
N ASP A 191 18.94 1.67 4.37
CA ASP A 191 17.99 2.38 3.51
C ASP A 191 16.71 2.77 4.25
N ARG A 192 16.73 2.72 5.60
CA ARG A 192 15.56 2.87 6.48
C ARG A 192 14.50 1.80 6.24
N VAL A 193 13.46 1.76 7.02
CA VAL A 193 12.45 0.68 7.02
C VAL A 193 11.06 1.22 7.34
N ASN A 194 10.01 0.60 6.77
CA ASN A 194 8.66 0.68 7.31
C ASN A 194 8.57 -0.28 8.50
N THR A 195 7.96 0.14 9.59
CA THR A 195 7.84 -0.73 10.79
C THR A 195 6.38 -0.96 11.12
N GLU A 196 6.00 -2.23 11.12
CA GLU A 196 4.68 -2.70 11.46
C GLU A 196 4.66 -3.24 12.90
N PHE A 197 3.85 -2.62 13.75
CA PHE A 197 3.54 -3.15 15.08
C PHE A 197 2.25 -3.96 14.97
N ILE A 198 2.31 -5.24 15.33
CA ILE A 198 1.18 -6.15 15.17
C ILE A 198 0.77 -6.81 16.47
N GLU A 199 -0.54 -6.83 16.73
CA GLU A 199 -1.20 -7.51 17.84
C GLU A 199 -1.93 -8.74 17.28
N LEU A 200 -1.66 -9.91 17.86
CA LEU A 200 -2.40 -11.14 17.55
C LEU A 200 -3.77 -11.09 18.21
N VAL A 201 -4.83 -11.22 17.42
CA VAL A 201 -6.20 -11.40 17.92
C VAL A 201 -6.50 -12.88 18.05
N ASP A 202 -6.24 -13.66 17.00
CA ASP A 202 -6.36 -15.12 16.93
C ASP A 202 -5.47 -15.68 15.80
N ASP A 203 -5.64 -16.97 15.46
CA ASP A 203 -4.85 -17.65 14.41
C ASP A 203 -5.17 -17.22 12.97
N LYS A 204 -6.11 -16.29 12.78
CA LYS A 204 -6.57 -15.77 11.47
C LYS A 204 -6.66 -14.25 11.41
N THR A 205 -6.43 -13.56 12.54
CA THR A 205 -6.71 -12.14 12.66
C THR A 205 -5.58 -11.43 13.40
N ILE A 206 -5.08 -10.35 12.83
CA ILE A 206 -4.13 -9.44 13.47
C ILE A 206 -4.62 -8.00 13.38
N LYS A 207 -4.22 -7.16 14.34
CA LYS A 207 -4.31 -5.71 14.25
C LYS A 207 -2.94 -5.15 13.94
N MET A 208 -2.88 -4.09 13.13
CA MET A 208 -1.64 -3.49 12.69
C MET A 208 -1.69 -1.96 12.82
N ARG A 209 -0.61 -1.38 13.33
CA ARG A 209 -0.25 0.03 13.14
C ARG A 209 1.11 0.08 12.46
N VAL A 210 1.31 1.07 11.60
CA VAL A 210 2.53 1.18 10.79
C VAL A 210 3.14 2.58 10.91
N TRP A 211 4.46 2.60 11.03
CA TRP A 211 5.29 3.77 10.79
C TRP A 211 5.94 3.62 9.44
N GLU A 212 5.49 4.39 8.44
CA GLU A 212 6.03 4.32 7.09
C GLU A 212 7.27 5.19 6.93
N ARG A 213 8.25 4.66 6.22
CA ARG A 213 9.52 5.30 5.90
C ARG A 213 9.30 6.64 5.20
N GLY A 214 9.63 7.73 5.88
CA GLY A 214 9.51 9.10 5.38
C GLY A 214 8.10 9.69 5.41
N ALA A 215 7.10 8.97 5.88
CA ALA A 215 5.72 9.43 5.94
C ALA A 215 5.13 9.47 7.37
N GLY A 216 5.72 8.72 8.31
CA GLY A 216 5.19 8.61 9.66
C GLY A 216 4.07 7.59 9.80
N GLU A 217 3.21 7.73 10.82
CA GLU A 217 2.05 6.86 10.97
C GLU A 217 1.03 7.14 9.86
N THR A 218 0.59 6.08 9.17
CA THR A 218 -0.44 6.16 8.14
C THR A 218 -1.64 5.28 8.49
N LEU A 219 -2.78 5.54 7.85
CA LEU A 219 -4.01 4.78 8.09
C LEU A 219 -3.96 3.38 7.48
N ALA A 220 -3.17 3.17 6.43
CA ALA A 220 -3.07 1.88 5.75
C ALA A 220 -1.82 1.77 4.88
N CYS A 221 -1.05 0.72 5.10
CA CYS A 221 0.06 0.28 4.25
C CYS A 221 -0.24 -1.12 3.70
N GLY A 222 -0.51 -1.24 2.40
CA GLY A 222 -0.86 -2.52 1.77
C GLY A 222 0.30 -3.52 1.78
N THR A 223 1.53 -3.08 1.44
CA THR A 223 2.74 -3.90 1.50
C THR A 223 3.09 -4.28 2.94
N GLY A 224 2.87 -3.36 3.89
CA GLY A 224 3.03 -3.64 5.32
C GLY A 224 2.06 -4.69 5.84
N ALA A 225 0.80 -4.68 5.39
CA ALA A 225 -0.18 -5.71 5.73
C ALA A 225 0.23 -7.09 5.16
N CYS A 226 0.74 -7.14 3.92
CA CYS A 226 1.29 -8.36 3.32
C CYS A 226 2.49 -8.89 4.12
N ALA A 227 3.45 -8.03 4.45
CA ALA A 227 4.61 -8.37 5.24
C ALA A 227 4.22 -8.86 6.64
N SER A 228 3.24 -8.21 7.30
CA SER A 228 2.74 -8.58 8.62
C SER A 228 2.07 -9.95 8.66
N ALA A 229 1.21 -10.23 7.68
CA ALA A 229 0.55 -11.53 7.57
C ALA A 229 1.57 -12.65 7.29
N TYR A 230 2.52 -12.41 6.38
CA TYR A 230 3.56 -13.38 6.06
C TYR A 230 4.54 -13.59 7.24
N ALA A 231 4.94 -12.52 7.95
CA ALA A 231 5.72 -12.64 9.19
C ALA A 231 4.99 -13.48 10.24
N SER A 232 3.68 -13.27 10.39
CA SER A 232 2.86 -14.04 11.33
C SER A 232 2.82 -15.53 10.98
N TYR A 233 2.72 -15.85 9.68
CA TYR A 233 2.81 -17.22 9.17
C TYR A 233 4.19 -17.84 9.43
N LEU A 234 5.29 -17.14 9.08
CA LEU A 234 6.66 -17.63 9.31
C LEU A 234 6.94 -17.91 10.79
N ASN A 235 6.41 -17.08 11.68
CA ASN A 235 6.51 -17.23 13.12
C ASN A 235 5.50 -18.25 13.70
N LYS A 236 4.74 -18.95 12.85
CA LYS A 236 3.75 -19.98 13.24
C LYS A 236 2.67 -19.46 14.19
N LYS A 237 2.33 -18.18 14.06
CA LYS A 237 1.32 -17.51 14.89
C LYS A 237 -0.04 -17.49 14.21
N THR A 238 -0.06 -17.49 12.88
CA THR A 238 -1.29 -17.55 12.06
C THR A 238 -1.16 -18.58 10.95
N GLY A 239 -2.30 -18.88 10.29
CA GLY A 239 -2.32 -19.61 9.03
C GLY A 239 -1.91 -18.72 7.84
N LYS A 240 -2.11 -19.24 6.60
CA LYS A 240 -1.77 -18.55 5.34
C LYS A 240 -2.79 -17.47 4.95
N LYS A 241 -3.99 -17.49 5.51
CA LYS A 241 -5.05 -16.50 5.29
C LYS A 241 -5.26 -15.70 6.56
N VAL A 242 -5.07 -14.41 6.48
CA VAL A 242 -5.08 -13.50 7.63
C VAL A 242 -5.92 -12.27 7.33
N LEU A 243 -6.84 -11.95 8.21
CA LEU A 243 -7.52 -10.67 8.25
C LEU A 243 -6.63 -9.67 9.01
N VAL A 244 -6.28 -8.58 8.37
CA VAL A 244 -5.46 -7.52 8.95
C VAL A 244 -6.33 -6.30 9.20
N HIS A 245 -6.57 -5.96 10.46
CA HIS A 245 -7.23 -4.73 10.87
C HIS A 245 -6.23 -3.58 10.91
N LEU A 246 -6.41 -2.60 10.03
CA LEU A 246 -5.65 -1.36 9.97
C LEU A 246 -6.47 -0.21 10.57
N LEU A 247 -5.86 0.93 10.82
CA LEU A 247 -6.60 2.12 11.26
C LEU A 247 -7.64 2.58 10.23
N GLY A 248 -7.34 2.43 8.94
CA GLY A 248 -8.19 2.88 7.83
C GLY A 248 -9.16 1.82 7.29
N GLY A 249 -9.12 0.58 7.77
CA GLY A 249 -9.99 -0.50 7.30
C GLY A 249 -9.31 -1.86 7.28
N ASP A 250 -9.98 -2.84 6.70
CA ASP A 250 -9.58 -4.24 6.73
C ASP A 250 -9.00 -4.69 5.39
N LEU A 251 -7.96 -5.52 5.46
CA LEU A 251 -7.39 -6.23 4.31
C LEU A 251 -7.35 -7.72 4.59
N GLN A 252 -7.73 -8.54 3.61
CA GLN A 252 -7.53 -9.98 3.64
C GLN A 252 -6.25 -10.31 2.88
N ILE A 253 -5.32 -10.96 3.56
CA ILE A 253 -4.04 -11.37 2.99
C ILE A 253 -3.98 -12.88 2.91
N GLU A 254 -3.59 -13.41 1.76
CA GLU A 254 -3.45 -14.84 1.52
C GLU A 254 -2.09 -15.14 0.89
N TYR A 255 -1.29 -15.96 1.56
CA TYR A 255 -0.06 -16.53 0.98
C TYR A 255 -0.38 -17.83 0.24
N ASP A 256 -0.18 -17.83 -1.07
CA ASP A 256 -0.27 -19.02 -1.92
C ASP A 256 1.11 -19.66 -2.04
N GLU A 257 1.33 -20.74 -1.29
CA GLU A 257 2.62 -21.45 -1.23
C GLU A 257 2.96 -22.15 -2.55
N GLU A 258 1.96 -22.55 -3.34
CA GLU A 258 2.21 -23.25 -4.62
C GLU A 258 2.74 -22.28 -5.68
N LYS A 259 2.23 -21.05 -5.66
CA LYS A 259 2.65 -19.98 -6.59
C LYS A 259 3.78 -19.13 -6.01
N ASP A 260 4.09 -19.28 -4.73
CA ASP A 260 4.99 -18.42 -3.98
C ASP A 260 4.64 -16.94 -4.17
N THR A 261 3.38 -16.59 -3.89
CA THR A 261 2.89 -15.21 -4.02
C THR A 261 1.93 -14.84 -2.89
N ILE A 262 1.82 -13.54 -2.62
CA ILE A 262 0.85 -12.99 -1.67
C ILE A 262 -0.28 -12.30 -2.44
N PHE A 263 -1.50 -12.69 -2.17
CA PHE A 263 -2.69 -11.99 -2.61
C PHE A 263 -3.20 -11.06 -1.51
N MET A 264 -3.49 -9.82 -1.90
CA MET A 264 -4.13 -8.83 -1.03
C MET A 264 -5.52 -8.52 -1.57
N THR A 265 -6.55 -8.73 -0.77
CA THR A 265 -7.94 -8.37 -1.09
C THR A 265 -8.41 -7.27 -0.16
N GLY A 266 -8.91 -6.19 -0.73
CA GLY A 266 -9.37 -5.04 0.05
C GLY A 266 -10.43 -4.21 -0.67
N PRO A 267 -11.12 -3.32 0.07
CA PRO A 267 -12.11 -2.42 -0.49
C PRO A 267 -11.45 -1.29 -1.30
N ALA A 268 -12.28 -0.69 -2.15
CA ALA A 268 -12.02 0.57 -2.80
C ALA A 268 -13.31 1.41 -2.72
N THR A 269 -13.19 2.68 -2.38
CA THR A 269 -14.34 3.55 -2.12
C THR A 269 -14.27 4.81 -2.96
N THR A 270 -15.33 5.08 -3.72
CA THR A 270 -15.55 6.38 -4.35
C THR A 270 -16.14 7.34 -3.32
N VAL A 271 -15.55 8.51 -3.18
CA VAL A 271 -16.02 9.55 -2.24
C VAL A 271 -16.92 10.54 -2.97
N PHE A 272 -16.40 11.16 -4.02
CA PHE A 272 -17.17 12.09 -4.87
C PHE A 272 -16.49 12.32 -6.21
N ASP A 273 -17.26 12.81 -7.19
CA ASP A 273 -16.78 13.36 -8.45
C ASP A 273 -16.73 14.88 -8.37
N GLY A 274 -15.79 15.50 -9.08
CA GLY A 274 -15.63 16.94 -9.08
C GLY A 274 -14.95 17.47 -10.34
N GLU A 275 -14.86 18.79 -10.39
CA GLU A 275 -14.13 19.51 -11.44
C GLU A 275 -13.32 20.63 -10.79
N ILE A 276 -12.09 20.82 -11.25
CA ILE A 276 -11.18 21.87 -10.77
C ILE A 276 -10.60 22.64 -11.95
N ASP A 277 -10.49 23.96 -11.79
CA ASP A 277 -9.81 24.83 -12.75
C ASP A 277 -8.30 24.76 -12.51
N LEU A 278 -7.55 24.46 -13.57
CA LEU A 278 -6.08 24.39 -13.57
C LEU A 278 -5.43 25.60 -14.25
N THR A 279 -6.18 26.64 -14.56
CA THR A 279 -5.66 27.85 -15.22
C THR A 279 -4.50 28.44 -14.40
N GLY A 280 -3.32 28.61 -15.04
CA GLY A 280 -2.13 29.15 -14.42
C GLY A 280 -1.24 28.12 -13.68
N ILE A 281 -1.62 26.84 -13.68
CA ILE A 281 -0.82 25.77 -13.07
C ILE A 281 -0.04 24.99 -14.14
N ASP A 282 -0.62 24.87 -15.33
CA ASP A 282 -0.07 24.14 -16.47
C ASP A 282 1.08 24.86 -17.19
N ASP A 283 1.36 26.13 -16.85
CA ASP A 283 2.38 26.97 -17.48
C ASP A 283 3.79 26.76 -16.79
#